data_e6578a1de3b4c79050b90aa337736e00
#
_entry.id   e6578a1de3b4c79050b90aa337736e00
#
_cell.length_a   1.000
_cell.length_b   1.000
_cell.length_c   1.000
_cell.angle_alpha   90.00
_cell.angle_beta   90.00
_cell.angle_gamma   90.00
#
_symmetry.space_group_name_H-M   'P 1'
#
loop_
_entity.id
_entity.type
_entity.pdbx_description
1 polymer ?
#
loop_
_entity_poly.entity_id
_entity_poly.type
_entity_poly.pdbx_seq_one_letter_code
_entity_poly.pdbx_strand_id
1 'polypeptide(L)'
;MQACPCARKGFTLVELLVTLALVAVLGSLAGAGITAGVRLARFHHNESAACTLYQAAQAALTRLEAEGSLPAFLTRAAALSEPGVYRPDPALTGAQAAAEAELAARYPDRVGVLWLDKADPDAGAGPLLRSLLEPWVSDPALLDASLALELDLRSGRVFAVFYAAQAGRLR
;
A
#
# COMPACT_ATOMS: atom_id res chain seq x y z
N MET A 1 -43.78 -8.84 -61.91
CA MET A 1 -42.95 -8.55 -60.71
C MET A 1 -43.00 -9.77 -59.81
N GLN A 2 -41.95 -10.62 -59.79
CA GLN A 2 -41.86 -11.80 -58.92
C GLN A 2 -41.06 -11.42 -57.67
N ALA A 3 -41.69 -11.49 -56.52
CA ALA A 3 -41.03 -11.29 -55.24
C ALA A 3 -40.26 -12.59 -54.86
N CYS A 4 -38.94 -12.49 -54.74
CA CYS A 4 -38.08 -13.57 -54.21
C CYS A 4 -38.36 -13.79 -52.72
N PRO A 5 -38.79 -15.01 -52.30
CA PRO A 5 -38.95 -15.27 -50.86
C PRO A 5 -37.54 -15.44 -50.24
N CYS A 6 -37.11 -14.45 -49.50
CA CYS A 6 -35.95 -14.61 -48.61
C CYS A 6 -36.29 -15.64 -47.52
N ALA A 7 -35.83 -16.87 -47.69
CA ALA A 7 -35.91 -17.92 -46.69
C ALA A 7 -35.09 -17.47 -45.46
N ARG A 8 -35.75 -17.02 -44.41
CA ARG A 8 -35.14 -16.76 -43.10
C ARG A 8 -34.73 -18.11 -42.51
N LYS A 9 -33.44 -18.42 -42.56
CA LYS A 9 -32.89 -19.59 -41.85
C LYS A 9 -33.00 -19.29 -40.34
N GLY A 10 -33.86 -20.02 -39.66
CA GLY A 10 -33.94 -19.96 -38.20
C GLY A 10 -32.70 -20.59 -37.57
N PHE A 11 -32.27 -20.07 -36.45
CA PHE A 11 -31.21 -20.67 -35.65
C PHE A 11 -31.61 -22.07 -35.17
N THR A 12 -30.71 -23.02 -35.28
CA THR A 12 -30.90 -24.35 -34.72
C THR A 12 -30.68 -24.32 -33.21
N LEU A 13 -31.41 -25.17 -32.47
CA LEU A 13 -31.26 -25.30 -31.01
C LEU A 13 -29.83 -25.67 -30.62
N VAL A 14 -29.14 -26.46 -31.44
CA VAL A 14 -27.74 -26.86 -31.25
C VAL A 14 -26.79 -25.66 -31.40
N GLU A 15 -27.02 -24.80 -32.36
CA GLU A 15 -26.19 -23.61 -32.61
C GLU A 15 -26.31 -22.61 -31.46
N LEU A 16 -27.51 -22.47 -30.87
CA LEU A 16 -27.72 -21.64 -29.69
C LEU A 16 -27.03 -22.23 -28.45
N LEU A 17 -27.07 -23.56 -28.29
CA LEU A 17 -26.43 -24.24 -27.15
C LEU A 17 -24.90 -24.15 -27.22
N VAL A 18 -24.32 -24.31 -28.42
CA VAL A 18 -22.89 -24.17 -28.65
C VAL A 18 -22.43 -22.73 -28.41
N THR A 19 -23.16 -21.73 -28.89
CA THR A 19 -22.83 -20.33 -28.68
C THR A 19 -22.86 -19.94 -27.18
N LEU A 20 -23.87 -20.41 -26.42
CA LEU A 20 -23.95 -20.19 -24.99
C LEU A 20 -22.77 -20.85 -24.24
N ALA A 21 -22.42 -22.08 -24.62
CA ALA A 21 -21.26 -22.77 -24.02
C ALA A 21 -19.94 -22.01 -24.28
N LEU A 22 -19.73 -21.53 -25.51
CA LEU A 22 -18.55 -20.73 -25.86
C LEU A 22 -18.50 -19.40 -25.09
N VAL A 23 -19.64 -18.70 -25.00
CA VAL A 23 -19.72 -17.45 -24.24
C VAL A 23 -19.44 -17.67 -22.74
N ALA A 24 -19.95 -18.77 -22.15
CA ALA A 24 -19.70 -19.12 -20.78
C ALA A 24 -18.20 -19.39 -20.51
N VAL A 25 -17.54 -20.13 -21.40
CA VAL A 25 -16.09 -20.39 -21.29
C VAL A 25 -15.26 -19.10 -21.42
N LEU A 26 -15.55 -18.29 -22.44
CA LEU A 26 -14.86 -17.01 -22.66
C LEU A 26 -15.11 -16.04 -21.52
N GLY A 27 -16.32 -15.97 -20.97
CA GLY A 27 -16.68 -15.15 -19.85
C GLY A 27 -15.92 -15.52 -18.57
N SER A 28 -15.75 -16.82 -18.31
CA SER A 28 -14.98 -17.31 -17.15
C SER A 28 -13.49 -16.97 -17.24
N LEU A 29 -12.89 -17.11 -18.41
CA LEU A 29 -11.47 -16.78 -18.65
C LEU A 29 -11.23 -15.24 -18.55
N ALA A 30 -12.13 -14.44 -19.12
CA ALA A 30 -12.06 -13.00 -19.03
C ALA A 30 -12.18 -12.50 -17.58
N GLY A 31 -13.11 -13.08 -16.79
CA GLY A 31 -13.30 -12.74 -15.37
C GLY A 31 -12.06 -13.01 -14.53
N ALA A 32 -11.39 -14.14 -14.72
CA ALA A 32 -10.15 -14.49 -14.03
C ALA A 32 -9.01 -13.52 -14.38
N GLY A 33 -8.87 -13.15 -15.65
CA GLY A 33 -7.84 -12.20 -16.11
C GLY A 33 -8.02 -10.80 -15.54
N ILE A 34 -9.26 -10.29 -15.49
CA ILE A 34 -9.57 -8.96 -14.94
C ILE A 34 -9.26 -8.90 -13.45
N THR A 35 -9.62 -9.91 -12.67
CA THR A 35 -9.34 -9.93 -11.22
C THR A 35 -7.85 -9.96 -10.91
N ALA A 36 -7.07 -10.73 -11.67
CA ALA A 36 -5.62 -10.76 -11.55
C ALA A 36 -4.99 -9.40 -11.92
N GLY A 37 -5.44 -8.78 -13.02
CA GLY A 37 -4.98 -7.47 -13.47
C GLY A 37 -5.27 -6.36 -12.45
N VAL A 38 -6.46 -6.35 -11.86
CA VAL A 38 -6.83 -5.37 -10.82
C VAL A 38 -5.96 -5.54 -9.56
N ARG A 39 -5.66 -6.79 -9.14
CA ARG A 39 -4.77 -7.03 -7.99
C ARG A 39 -3.36 -6.53 -8.26
N LEU A 40 -2.82 -6.81 -9.44
CA LEU A 40 -1.50 -6.35 -9.84
C LEU A 40 -1.42 -4.82 -9.91
N ALA A 41 -2.42 -4.17 -10.50
CA ALA A 41 -2.49 -2.71 -10.57
C ALA A 41 -2.55 -2.06 -9.17
N ARG A 42 -3.31 -2.64 -8.23
CA ARG A 42 -3.36 -2.19 -6.83
C ARG A 42 -2.03 -2.37 -6.12
N PHE A 43 -1.33 -3.48 -6.36
CA PHE A 43 -0.01 -3.73 -5.80
C PHE A 43 0.99 -2.66 -6.24
N HIS A 44 1.09 -2.40 -7.54
CA HIS A 44 1.98 -1.35 -8.08
C HIS A 44 1.60 0.05 -7.61
N HIS A 45 0.31 0.33 -7.48
CA HIS A 45 -0.14 1.61 -6.92
C HIS A 45 0.33 1.78 -5.47
N ASN A 46 0.15 0.78 -4.62
CA ASN A 46 0.58 0.83 -3.22
C ASN A 46 2.10 0.94 -3.09
N GLU A 47 2.86 0.23 -3.92
CA GLU A 47 4.31 0.30 -3.95
C GLU A 47 4.80 1.70 -4.36
N SER A 48 4.22 2.27 -5.42
CA SER A 48 4.53 3.63 -5.87
C SER A 48 4.17 4.69 -4.82
N ALA A 49 3.02 4.53 -4.17
CA ALA A 49 2.57 5.40 -3.08
C ALA A 49 3.53 5.34 -1.88
N ALA A 50 3.93 4.14 -1.46
CA ALA A 50 4.88 3.95 -0.37
C ALA A 50 6.25 4.59 -0.69
N CYS A 51 6.74 4.44 -1.91
CA CYS A 51 7.99 5.07 -2.36
C CYS A 51 7.90 6.60 -2.32
N THR A 52 6.79 7.18 -2.80
CA THR A 52 6.55 8.64 -2.75
C THR A 52 6.52 9.15 -1.31
N LEU A 53 5.80 8.45 -0.43
CA LEU A 53 5.72 8.81 0.99
C LEU A 53 7.05 8.65 1.71
N TYR A 54 7.85 7.65 1.36
CA TYR A 54 9.21 7.48 1.88
C TYR A 54 10.11 8.68 1.52
N GLN A 55 10.09 9.11 0.26
CA GLN A 55 10.84 10.28 -0.19
C GLN A 55 10.34 11.57 0.49
N ALA A 56 9.03 11.74 0.62
CA ALA A 56 8.42 12.85 1.32
C ALA A 56 8.83 12.90 2.80
N ALA A 57 8.82 11.76 3.49
CA ALA A 57 9.26 11.66 4.89
C ALA A 57 10.73 12.00 5.05
N GLN A 58 11.61 11.50 4.17
CA GLN A 58 13.03 11.84 4.20
C GLN A 58 13.26 13.33 3.98
N ALA A 59 12.62 13.93 2.98
CA ALA A 59 12.73 15.36 2.70
C ALA A 59 12.24 16.21 3.88
N ALA A 60 11.10 15.83 4.48
CA ALA A 60 10.54 16.52 5.63
C ALA A 60 11.48 16.48 6.84
N LEU A 61 12.03 15.30 7.18
CA LEU A 61 12.94 15.14 8.31
C LEU A 61 14.28 15.86 8.09
N THR A 62 14.81 15.83 6.86
CA THR A 62 16.01 16.60 6.49
C THR A 62 15.78 18.11 6.65
N ARG A 63 14.60 18.60 6.30
CA ARG A 63 14.24 20.00 6.55
C ARG A 63 14.15 20.33 8.02
N LEU A 64 13.50 19.47 8.83
CA LEU A 64 13.45 19.66 10.28
C LEU A 64 14.84 19.67 10.93
N GLU A 65 15.77 18.86 10.40
CA GLU A 65 17.17 18.87 10.82
C GLU A 65 17.85 20.20 10.50
N ALA A 66 17.68 20.69 9.25
CA ALA A 66 18.22 21.98 8.82
C ALA A 66 17.65 23.17 9.61
N GLU A 67 16.40 23.09 10.04
CA GLU A 67 15.72 24.10 10.89
C GLU A 67 16.05 23.94 12.38
N GLY A 68 16.75 22.87 12.79
CA GLY A 68 17.07 22.57 14.20
C GLY A 68 15.87 22.09 15.02
N SER A 69 14.73 21.79 14.38
CA SER A 69 13.47 21.36 15.01
C SER A 69 13.32 19.83 15.11
N LEU A 70 14.22 19.06 14.48
CA LEU A 70 14.19 17.60 14.49
C LEU A 70 14.16 17.00 15.92
N PRO A 71 14.95 17.44 16.92
CA PRO A 71 14.89 16.84 18.25
C PRO A 71 13.53 16.97 18.93
N ALA A 72 12.85 18.12 18.74
CA ALA A 72 11.51 18.34 19.28
C ALA A 72 10.49 17.44 18.60
N PHE A 73 10.60 17.24 17.29
CA PHE A 73 9.78 16.29 16.54
C PHE A 73 10.00 14.86 17.03
N LEU A 74 11.25 14.40 17.17
CA LEU A 74 11.57 13.05 17.61
C LEU A 74 11.08 12.75 19.03
N THR A 75 11.13 13.75 19.94
CA THR A 75 10.56 13.61 21.28
C THR A 75 9.05 13.37 21.23
N ARG A 76 8.33 14.09 20.38
CA ARG A 76 6.89 13.91 20.18
C ARG A 76 6.59 12.57 19.48
N ALA A 77 7.40 12.22 18.48
CA ALA A 77 7.29 10.96 17.78
C ALA A 77 7.49 9.77 18.74
N ALA A 78 8.49 9.83 19.63
CA ALA A 78 8.73 8.80 20.62
C ALA A 78 7.55 8.61 21.60
N ALA A 79 6.88 9.70 21.98
CA ALA A 79 5.71 9.64 22.86
C ALA A 79 4.47 9.03 22.20
N LEU A 80 4.38 9.08 20.86
CA LEU A 80 3.22 8.62 20.07
C LEU A 80 3.53 7.33 19.31
N SER A 81 4.80 6.92 19.22
CA SER A 81 5.19 5.71 18.50
C SER A 81 4.84 4.45 19.29
N GLU A 82 4.40 3.44 18.56
CA GLU A 82 4.45 2.08 19.06
C GLU A 82 5.90 1.56 18.95
N PRO A 83 6.38 0.76 19.91
CA PRO A 83 7.69 0.14 19.79
C PRO A 83 7.71 -0.68 18.50
N GLY A 84 8.65 -0.36 17.63
CA GLY A 84 8.87 -1.08 16.39
C GLY A 84 9.35 -2.48 16.72
N VAL A 85 8.42 -3.39 16.88
CA VAL A 85 8.74 -4.80 16.90
C VAL A 85 8.95 -5.20 15.45
N TYR A 86 10.19 -5.05 14.98
CA TYR A 86 10.60 -5.73 13.77
C TYR A 86 10.37 -7.22 13.98
N ARG A 87 9.31 -7.74 13.43
CA ARG A 87 9.05 -9.17 13.34
C ARG A 87 9.65 -9.62 12.02
N PRO A 88 10.74 -10.41 12.05
CA PRO A 88 11.24 -11.03 10.83
C PRO A 88 10.10 -11.76 10.14
N ASP A 89 9.98 -11.59 8.83
CA ASP A 89 8.97 -12.31 8.07
C ASP A 89 9.19 -13.83 8.27
N PRO A 90 8.21 -14.56 8.83
CA PRO A 90 8.35 -16.00 9.09
C PRO A 90 8.53 -16.80 7.79
N ALA A 91 8.26 -16.20 6.63
CA ALA A 91 8.50 -16.82 5.33
C ALA A 91 9.97 -16.76 4.89
N LEU A 92 10.79 -15.90 5.51
CA LEU A 92 12.20 -15.79 5.18
C LEU A 92 13.00 -16.95 5.76
N THR A 93 13.88 -17.52 4.94
CA THR A 93 14.72 -18.64 5.32
C THR A 93 16.20 -18.35 5.01
N GLY A 94 17.11 -18.99 5.75
CA GLY A 94 18.53 -18.89 5.47
C GLY A 94 19.16 -17.54 5.78
N ALA A 95 20.00 -17.02 4.88
CA ALA A 95 20.79 -15.80 5.07
C ALA A 95 19.94 -14.53 5.26
N GLN A 96 18.75 -14.48 4.64
CA GLN A 96 17.86 -13.34 4.76
C GLN A 96 17.24 -13.26 6.16
N ALA A 97 16.76 -14.39 6.69
CA ALA A 97 16.25 -14.47 8.07
C ALA A 97 17.32 -14.11 9.11
N ALA A 98 18.58 -14.54 8.88
CA ALA A 98 19.71 -14.22 9.75
C ALA A 98 20.04 -12.72 9.72
N ALA A 99 20.05 -12.09 8.54
CA ALA A 99 20.30 -10.64 8.37
C ALA A 99 19.19 -9.80 9.03
N GLU A 100 17.94 -10.24 8.93
CA GLU A 100 16.83 -9.59 9.60
C GLU A 100 16.85 -9.74 11.11
N ALA A 101 17.20 -10.93 11.61
CA ALA A 101 17.38 -11.16 13.04
C ALA A 101 18.53 -10.32 13.61
N GLU A 102 19.62 -10.14 12.88
CA GLU A 102 20.73 -9.26 13.24
C GLU A 102 20.30 -7.78 13.27
N LEU A 103 19.50 -7.32 12.30
CA LEU A 103 18.92 -5.99 12.28
C LEU A 103 17.98 -5.77 13.48
N ALA A 104 17.10 -6.71 13.77
CA ALA A 104 16.21 -6.64 14.92
C ALA A 104 16.97 -6.60 16.25
N ALA A 105 18.05 -7.39 16.40
CA ALA A 105 18.89 -7.38 17.59
C ALA A 105 19.72 -6.09 17.74
N ARG A 106 20.08 -5.46 16.62
CA ARG A 106 20.92 -4.24 16.61
C ARG A 106 20.16 -2.97 16.97
N TYR A 107 18.81 -2.96 16.78
CA TYR A 107 18.00 -1.74 16.91
C TYR A 107 16.73 -1.86 17.79
N PRO A 108 16.65 -2.72 18.82
CA PRO A 108 15.40 -3.02 19.53
C PRO A 108 14.74 -1.80 20.19
N ASP A 109 15.55 -0.83 20.63
CA ASP A 109 15.05 0.32 21.43
C ASP A 109 15.04 1.64 20.65
N ARG A 110 15.31 1.60 19.35
CA ARG A 110 15.54 2.82 18.56
C ARG A 110 14.48 3.04 17.47
N VAL A 111 13.77 2.01 17.09
CA VAL A 111 12.79 2.10 16.00
C VAL A 111 11.43 2.41 16.58
N GLY A 112 10.90 3.54 16.21
CA GLY A 112 9.51 3.91 16.45
C GLY A 112 8.68 3.75 15.19
N VAL A 113 7.47 3.21 15.35
CA VAL A 113 6.48 3.12 14.28
C VAL A 113 5.39 4.14 14.55
N LEU A 114 5.25 5.08 13.64
CA LEU A 114 4.16 6.05 13.65
C LEU A 114 3.05 5.57 12.71
N TRP A 115 1.84 5.50 13.24
CA TRP A 115 0.68 5.05 12.50
C TRP A 115 -0.24 6.21 12.13
N LEU A 116 -0.72 6.22 10.88
CA LEU A 116 -1.89 6.95 10.44
C LEU A 116 -2.91 5.90 10.00
N ASP A 117 -4.06 5.84 10.67
CA ASP A 117 -5.12 4.92 10.30
C ASP A 117 -6.17 5.68 9.48
N LYS A 118 -6.53 5.11 8.34
CA LYS A 118 -7.61 5.65 7.50
C LYS A 118 -8.96 5.69 8.24
N ALA A 119 -9.20 4.74 9.14
CA ALA A 119 -10.45 4.66 9.88
C ALA A 119 -10.55 5.73 10.98
N ASP A 120 -9.40 6.14 11.55
CA ASP A 120 -9.31 7.17 12.59
C ASP A 120 -8.03 8.00 12.40
N PRO A 121 -8.04 8.93 11.43
CA PRO A 121 -6.85 9.69 11.06
C PRO A 121 -6.39 10.69 12.13
N ASP A 122 -7.23 10.98 13.09
CA ASP A 122 -6.93 11.93 14.18
C ASP A 122 -6.44 11.22 15.45
N ALA A 123 -6.39 9.88 15.45
CA ALA A 123 -5.88 9.12 16.59
C ALA A 123 -4.35 8.99 16.57
N GLY A 124 -3.76 8.89 17.75
CA GLY A 124 -2.35 8.56 17.96
C GLY A 124 -1.39 9.50 17.25
N ALA A 125 -0.54 8.93 16.38
CA ALA A 125 0.45 9.66 15.60
C ALA A 125 -0.09 10.23 14.28
N GLY A 126 -1.36 10.00 13.94
CA GLY A 126 -1.97 10.43 12.68
C GLY A 126 -1.81 11.91 12.39
N PRO A 127 -2.20 12.82 13.30
CA PRO A 127 -2.04 14.27 13.09
C PRO A 127 -0.58 14.70 12.92
N LEU A 128 0.35 14.05 13.65
CA LEU A 128 1.78 14.33 13.54
C LEU A 128 2.32 13.93 12.16
N LEU A 129 1.97 12.73 11.69
CA LEU A 129 2.35 12.24 10.37
C LEU A 129 1.76 13.09 9.24
N ARG A 130 0.49 13.44 9.34
CA ARG A 130 -0.17 14.30 8.37
C ARG A 130 0.52 15.66 8.27
N SER A 131 0.78 16.31 9.40
CA SER A 131 1.48 17.61 9.42
C SER A 131 2.92 17.54 8.88
N LEU A 132 3.58 16.39 9.05
CA LEU A 132 4.93 16.17 8.52
C LEU A 132 4.92 16.01 6.99
N LEU A 133 3.97 15.22 6.46
CA LEU A 133 3.99 14.77 5.07
C LEU A 133 3.21 15.69 4.12
N GLU A 134 2.15 16.35 4.61
CA GLU A 134 1.27 17.20 3.79
C GLU A 134 2.00 18.22 2.92
N PRO A 135 3.04 18.93 3.39
CA PRO A 135 3.76 19.91 2.56
C PRO A 135 4.58 19.28 1.42
N TRP A 136 4.82 17.98 1.47
CA TRP A 136 5.72 17.25 0.57
C TRP A 136 5.00 16.30 -0.39
N VAL A 137 3.71 16.09 -0.18
CA VAL A 137 2.89 15.18 -0.97
C VAL A 137 2.02 15.96 -1.92
N SER A 138 2.22 15.78 -3.22
CA SER A 138 1.46 16.49 -4.26
C SER A 138 0.01 15.98 -4.38
N ASP A 139 -0.24 14.73 -4.03
CA ASP A 139 -1.57 14.13 -4.04
C ASP A 139 -2.06 13.89 -2.61
N PRO A 140 -2.96 14.73 -2.08
CA PRO A 140 -3.46 14.60 -0.72
C PRO A 140 -4.22 13.28 -0.47
N ALA A 141 -4.72 12.62 -1.53
CA ALA A 141 -5.39 11.32 -1.41
C ALA A 141 -4.45 10.22 -0.86
N LEU A 142 -3.13 10.39 -0.98
CA LEU A 142 -2.16 9.49 -0.36
C LEU A 142 -2.20 9.54 1.17
N LEU A 143 -2.61 10.65 1.76
CA LEU A 143 -2.75 10.81 3.21
C LEU A 143 -4.14 10.40 3.74
N ASP A 144 -5.07 10.04 2.86
CA ASP A 144 -6.38 9.48 3.21
C ASP A 144 -6.36 7.93 3.23
N ALA A 145 -5.18 7.35 3.36
CA ALA A 145 -4.94 5.92 3.44
C ALA A 145 -4.36 5.54 4.80
N SER A 146 -4.26 4.23 5.07
CA SER A 146 -3.50 3.77 6.22
C SER A 146 -2.02 3.71 5.86
N LEU A 147 -1.18 4.30 6.69
CA LEU A 147 0.27 4.26 6.51
C LEU A 147 0.99 4.03 7.84
N ALA A 148 2.15 3.40 7.77
CA ALA A 148 3.06 3.26 8.89
C ALA A 148 4.43 3.77 8.48
N LEU A 149 5.00 4.65 9.29
CA LEU A 149 6.35 5.18 9.11
C LEU A 149 7.25 4.63 10.20
N GLU A 150 8.26 3.86 9.79
CA GLU A 150 9.31 3.38 10.68
C GLU A 150 10.51 4.33 10.62
N LEU A 151 10.92 4.81 11.77
CA LEU A 151 12.06 5.74 11.86
C LEU A 151 12.93 5.48 13.09
N ASP A 152 14.20 5.85 12.98
CA ASP A 152 15.11 5.93 14.13
C ASP A 152 14.76 7.16 14.97
N LEU A 153 14.30 6.93 16.18
CA LEU A 153 13.92 7.98 17.13
C LEU A 153 15.08 8.83 17.64
N ARG A 154 16.34 8.47 17.33
CA ARG A 154 17.52 9.27 17.70
C ARG A 154 18.01 10.14 16.56
N SER A 155 18.09 9.56 15.35
CA SER A 155 18.64 10.26 14.19
C SER A 155 17.59 10.82 13.25
N GLY A 156 16.32 10.40 13.36
CA GLY A 156 15.28 10.75 12.42
C GLY A 156 15.41 10.02 11.07
N ARG A 157 16.27 8.99 10.98
CA ARG A 157 16.41 8.23 9.73
C ARG A 157 15.17 7.38 9.49
N VAL A 158 14.59 7.51 8.30
CA VAL A 158 13.48 6.65 7.85
C VAL A 158 14.04 5.29 7.44
N PHE A 159 13.46 4.22 7.98
CA PHE A 159 13.78 2.84 7.60
C PHE A 159 12.81 2.32 6.57
N ALA A 160 11.52 2.47 6.81
CA ALA A 160 10.49 1.98 5.92
C ALA A 160 9.22 2.84 5.99
N VAL A 161 8.43 2.77 4.92
CA VAL A 161 7.07 3.27 4.87
C VAL A 161 6.18 2.17 4.29
N PHE A 162 5.14 1.83 5.01
CA PHE A 162 4.11 0.90 4.56
C PHE A 162 2.85 1.69 4.23
N TYR A 163 2.20 1.31 3.14
CA TYR A 163 1.01 1.99 2.64
C TYR A 163 -0.08 0.99 2.31
N ALA A 164 -1.30 1.28 2.74
CA ALA A 164 -2.47 0.53 2.35
C ALA A 164 -3.64 1.47 2.05
N ALA A 165 -4.12 1.46 0.82
CA ALA A 165 -5.27 2.24 0.40
C ALA A 165 -6.58 1.83 1.11
N GLN A 166 -6.62 0.65 1.74
CA GLN A 166 -7.77 0.11 2.48
C GLN A 166 -7.49 0.10 3.98
N ALA A 167 -8.46 0.58 4.79
CA ALA A 167 -8.37 0.54 6.25
C ALA A 167 -8.14 -0.89 6.78
N GLY A 168 -7.33 -1.01 7.83
CA GLY A 168 -7.14 -2.27 8.58
C GLY A 168 -6.19 -3.30 7.96
N ARG A 169 -5.50 -3.00 6.85
CA ARG A 169 -4.57 -3.95 6.21
C ARG A 169 -3.12 -3.90 6.71
N LEU A 170 -2.76 -2.93 7.54
CA LEU A 170 -1.40 -2.78 8.09
C LEU A 170 -1.27 -3.26 9.54
N ARG A 171 -2.38 -3.71 10.16
CA ARG A 171 -2.40 -4.27 11.53
C ARG A 171 -2.56 -5.77 11.52
#